data_25b54de231e4ab04a7d6c2876ae67ce0
#
_entry.id   25b54de231e4ab04a7d6c2876ae67ce0
#
_cell.length_a   1.000
_cell.length_b   1.000
_cell.length_c   1.000
_cell.angle_alpha   90.00
_cell.angle_beta   90.00
_cell.angle_gamma   90.00
#
_symmetry.space_group_name_H-M   'P 1'
#
loop_
_entity.id
_entity.type
_entity.pdbx_description
1 polymer ?
#
loop_
_entity_poly.entity_id
_entity_poly.type
_entity_poly.pdbx_seq_one_letter_code
_entity_poly.pdbx_strand_id
1 'polypeptide(L)'
;MCHTGIITDEEKIKSYVGFDYSSYGDDSEKEKIFRDNFKEWRCNLRLGDEVYISSETVPKQLNDDEFVVIKPGDFVLLLTKEELKLGPDVMGFISMRFDYKQKGLINVSGFHVDPNYKGKLIFSAFNAGPRDIVLRKLDPVFMIFFEQMSVECQDEHTGFQHIPAAMVEQIQGKSITLSSNAGRLDRMEFYLKLIGGIVIAIAVGIAIRSLIS
;
A
#
# COMPACT_ATOMS: atom_id res chain seq x y z
N MET A 1 22.88 25.31 -21.30
CA MET A 1 21.68 25.58 -20.47
C MET A 1 21.25 24.25 -19.90
N CYS A 2 21.29 24.10 -18.58
CA CYS A 2 20.75 22.90 -17.94
C CYS A 2 19.22 22.93 -18.10
N HIS A 3 18.65 21.99 -18.85
CA HIS A 3 17.19 21.89 -18.96
C HIS A 3 16.66 21.32 -17.63
N THR A 4 16.06 22.19 -16.84
CA THR A 4 15.29 21.78 -15.65
C THR A 4 13.88 21.44 -16.05
N GLY A 5 13.28 20.42 -15.46
CA GLY A 5 11.90 20.03 -15.72
C GLY A 5 11.70 18.52 -15.77
N ILE A 6 10.48 18.12 -16.10
CA ILE A 6 10.08 16.71 -16.18
C ILE A 6 10.88 15.99 -17.27
N ILE A 7 11.49 14.87 -16.91
CA ILE A 7 12.24 14.02 -17.81
C ILE A 7 11.26 13.16 -18.60
N THR A 8 11.30 13.29 -19.93
CA THR A 8 10.48 12.50 -20.87
C THR A 8 11.32 11.58 -21.74
N ASP A 9 12.64 11.63 -21.60
CA ASP A 9 13.57 10.80 -22.34
C ASP A 9 13.51 9.34 -21.82
N GLU A 10 13.08 8.44 -22.69
CA GLU A 10 12.87 7.03 -22.38
C GLU A 10 14.14 6.34 -21.91
N GLU A 11 15.28 6.59 -22.55
CA GLU A 11 16.55 5.96 -22.21
C GLU A 11 17.07 6.43 -20.85
N LYS A 12 16.87 7.71 -20.52
CA LYS A 12 17.16 8.22 -19.19
C LYS A 12 16.28 7.56 -18.14
N ILE A 13 14.98 7.47 -18.37
CA ILE A 13 14.05 6.84 -17.42
C ILE A 13 14.41 5.36 -17.24
N LYS A 14 14.77 4.65 -18.30
CA LYS A 14 15.29 3.26 -18.22
C LYS A 14 16.52 3.15 -17.33
N SER A 15 17.40 4.13 -17.37
CA SER A 15 18.61 4.12 -16.54
C SER A 15 18.34 4.33 -15.05
N TYR A 16 17.23 4.98 -14.69
CA TYR A 16 16.85 5.24 -13.31
C TYR A 16 16.02 4.13 -12.67
N VAL A 17 15.31 3.34 -13.47
CA VAL A 17 14.45 2.26 -13.00
C VAL A 17 15.08 0.93 -13.34
N GLY A 18 15.72 0.32 -12.36
CA GLY A 18 16.24 -1.05 -12.47
C GLY A 18 15.10 -2.05 -12.42
N PHE A 19 14.63 -2.49 -13.58
CA PHE A 19 13.78 -3.66 -13.63
C PHE A 19 14.63 -4.88 -13.35
N ASP A 20 14.34 -5.64 -12.30
CA ASP A 20 14.96 -6.94 -12.09
C ASP A 20 14.40 -7.90 -13.15
N TYR A 21 15.18 -8.07 -14.19
CA TYR A 21 14.89 -8.98 -15.31
C TYR A 21 15.43 -10.40 -15.10
N SER A 22 16.05 -10.68 -13.94
CA SER A 22 16.69 -11.97 -13.68
C SER A 22 15.72 -13.16 -13.73
N SER A 23 14.45 -12.90 -13.51
CA SER A 23 13.34 -13.87 -13.55
C SER A 23 12.70 -14.05 -14.94
N TYR A 24 13.11 -13.28 -15.94
CA TYR A 24 12.46 -13.24 -17.27
C TYR A 24 13.45 -13.71 -18.36
N GLY A 25 12.94 -14.54 -19.28
CA GLY A 25 13.75 -15.33 -20.19
C GLY A 25 14.64 -14.57 -21.15
N ASP A 26 14.09 -13.87 -22.12
CA ASP A 26 14.89 -13.21 -23.16
C ASP A 26 14.74 -11.67 -23.14
N ASP A 27 15.54 -11.00 -23.95
CA ASP A 27 15.52 -9.53 -24.03
C ASP A 27 14.21 -8.97 -24.60
N SER A 28 13.46 -9.78 -25.35
CA SER A 28 12.16 -9.37 -25.90
C SER A 28 11.08 -9.28 -24.81
N GLU A 29 11.12 -10.16 -23.84
CA GLU A 29 10.21 -10.16 -22.70
C GLU A 29 10.51 -8.99 -21.75
N LYS A 30 11.79 -8.71 -21.53
CA LYS A 30 12.25 -7.54 -20.76
C LYS A 30 11.77 -6.23 -21.37
N GLU A 31 11.91 -6.08 -22.67
CA GLU A 31 11.46 -4.88 -23.40
C GLU A 31 9.93 -4.73 -23.32
N LYS A 32 9.18 -5.83 -23.43
CA LYS A 32 7.72 -5.83 -23.27
C LYS A 32 7.31 -5.35 -21.89
N ILE A 33 7.94 -5.87 -20.82
CA ILE A 33 7.65 -5.45 -19.44
C ILE A 33 7.91 -3.97 -19.27
N PHE A 34 9.02 -3.47 -19.79
CA PHE A 34 9.30 -2.04 -19.74
C PHE A 34 8.21 -1.23 -20.46
N ARG A 35 7.86 -1.57 -21.70
CA ARG A 35 6.84 -0.88 -22.49
C ARG A 35 5.46 -0.91 -21.87
N ASP A 36 5.09 -2.00 -21.22
CA ASP A 36 3.80 -2.13 -20.50
C ASP A 36 3.72 -1.17 -19.30
N ASN A 37 4.86 -0.89 -18.67
CA ASN A 37 4.95 -0.05 -17.48
C ASN A 37 5.39 1.39 -17.77
N PHE A 38 5.99 1.66 -18.91
CA PHE A 38 6.42 2.99 -19.32
C PHE A 38 5.29 3.74 -20.07
N LYS A 39 5.08 5.00 -19.71
CA LYS A 39 4.06 5.88 -20.32
C LYS A 39 4.67 7.27 -20.56
N GLU A 40 5.44 7.41 -21.64
CA GLU A 40 6.04 8.65 -22.14
C GLU A 40 6.82 9.50 -21.10
N TRP A 41 6.18 9.89 -20.01
CA TRP A 41 6.74 10.78 -18.99
C TRP A 41 6.76 10.16 -17.58
N ARG A 42 6.27 8.94 -17.42
CA ARG A 42 6.21 8.23 -16.14
C ARG A 42 6.43 6.74 -16.28
N CYS A 43 6.88 6.11 -15.22
CA CYS A 43 6.96 4.67 -15.11
C CYS A 43 6.02 4.15 -14.02
N ASN A 44 5.33 3.04 -14.28
CA ASN A 44 4.64 2.32 -13.22
C ASN A 44 5.67 1.46 -12.48
N LEU A 45 5.54 1.41 -11.15
CA LEU A 45 6.28 0.50 -10.30
C LEU A 45 5.32 -0.58 -9.82
N ARG A 46 5.81 -1.82 -9.81
CA ARG A 46 5.00 -3.00 -9.49
C ARG A 46 5.15 -3.38 -8.02
N LEU A 47 4.14 -4.06 -7.49
CA LEU A 47 4.23 -4.68 -6.17
C LEU A 47 5.32 -5.77 -6.20
N GLY A 48 6.24 -5.69 -5.25
CA GLY A 48 7.34 -6.64 -5.10
C GLY A 48 6.97 -7.90 -4.34
N ASP A 49 8.00 -8.52 -3.80
CA ASP A 49 7.88 -9.83 -3.17
C ASP A 49 7.46 -9.76 -1.71
N GLU A 50 7.55 -8.59 -1.07
CA GLU A 50 7.33 -8.45 0.36
C GLU A 50 6.29 -7.41 0.69
N VAL A 51 5.35 -7.77 1.57
CA VAL A 51 4.29 -6.91 2.07
C VAL A 51 4.11 -7.11 3.57
N TYR A 52 3.70 -6.06 4.28
CA TYR A 52 3.32 -6.15 5.68
C TYR A 52 1.96 -5.51 5.90
N ILE A 53 1.09 -6.16 6.68
CA ILE A 53 -0.21 -5.64 7.09
C ILE A 53 -0.17 -5.41 8.59
N SER A 54 -0.63 -4.27 9.07
CA SER A 54 -0.57 -3.89 10.49
C SER A 54 -1.27 -4.86 11.45
N SER A 55 -2.24 -5.63 10.96
CA SER A 55 -2.93 -6.70 11.71
C SER A 55 -2.14 -8.00 11.83
N GLU A 56 -1.05 -8.15 11.07
CA GLU A 56 -0.15 -9.30 11.09
C GLU A 56 1.03 -9.09 12.06
N THR A 57 1.79 -10.13 12.31
CA THR A 57 2.95 -10.05 13.22
C THR A 57 4.28 -9.89 12.48
N VAL A 58 4.35 -10.35 11.24
CA VAL A 58 5.56 -10.35 10.42
C VAL A 58 5.22 -10.02 8.97
N PRO A 59 6.16 -9.48 8.19
CA PRO A 59 5.99 -9.33 6.75
C PRO A 59 5.74 -10.68 6.07
N LYS A 60 4.90 -10.65 5.06
CA LYS A 60 4.58 -11.79 4.20
C LYS A 60 5.41 -11.72 2.93
N GLN A 61 6.05 -12.84 2.57
CA GLN A 61 6.65 -13.02 1.24
C GLN A 61 5.58 -13.50 0.27
N LEU A 62 5.47 -12.85 -0.88
CA LEU A 62 4.54 -13.20 -1.95
C LEU A 62 5.26 -14.08 -2.99
N ASN A 63 4.75 -15.29 -3.17
CA ASN A 63 5.13 -16.15 -4.29
C ASN A 63 4.51 -15.66 -5.60
N ASP A 64 4.89 -16.28 -6.72
CA ASP A 64 4.30 -15.94 -8.01
C ASP A 64 2.79 -16.25 -8.00
N ASP A 65 2.01 -15.38 -8.63
CA ASP A 65 0.54 -15.38 -8.64
C ASP A 65 -0.14 -15.19 -7.27
N GLU A 66 0.63 -14.95 -6.20
CA GLU A 66 0.06 -14.72 -4.89
C GLU A 66 -0.48 -13.28 -4.75
N PHE A 67 -1.46 -13.12 -3.88
CA PHE A 67 -2.09 -11.84 -3.62
C PHE A 67 -2.17 -11.52 -2.13
N VAL A 68 -2.30 -10.26 -1.83
CA VAL A 68 -2.58 -9.73 -0.50
C VAL A 68 -3.96 -9.07 -0.49
N VAL A 69 -4.70 -9.26 0.61
CA VAL A 69 -6.01 -8.64 0.85
C VAL A 69 -5.85 -7.58 1.93
N ILE A 70 -6.10 -6.34 1.58
CA ILE A 70 -6.04 -5.19 2.48
C ILE A 70 -7.47 -4.82 2.88
N LYS A 71 -7.84 -5.15 4.11
CA LYS A 71 -9.19 -4.88 4.64
C LYS A 71 -9.39 -3.40 4.95
N PRO A 72 -10.63 -2.90 4.99
CA PRO A 72 -10.93 -1.57 5.48
C PRO A 72 -10.26 -1.32 6.85
N GLY A 73 -9.46 -0.26 6.93
CA GLY A 73 -8.74 0.11 8.13
C GLY A 73 -7.37 -0.55 8.34
N ASP A 74 -6.95 -1.42 7.45
CA ASP A 74 -5.59 -1.94 7.50
C ASP A 74 -4.60 -0.88 7.02
N PHE A 75 -3.51 -0.76 7.75
CA PHE A 75 -2.30 -0.05 7.34
C PHE A 75 -1.31 -1.08 6.78
N VAL A 76 -0.67 -0.77 5.67
CA VAL A 76 0.21 -1.71 4.99
C VAL A 76 1.52 -1.07 4.56
N LEU A 77 2.58 -1.86 4.55
CA LEU A 77 3.84 -1.55 3.88
C LEU A 77 3.95 -2.44 2.64
N LEU A 78 4.22 -1.82 1.52
CA LEU A 78 4.30 -2.45 0.21
C LEU A 78 5.66 -2.15 -0.40
N LEU A 79 6.50 -3.18 -0.59
CA LEU A 79 7.80 -3.06 -1.21
C LEU A 79 7.63 -3.06 -2.75
N THR A 80 8.37 -2.20 -3.46
CA THR A 80 8.36 -2.22 -4.93
C THR A 80 9.17 -3.40 -5.47
N LYS A 81 8.81 -3.86 -6.68
CA LYS A 81 9.62 -4.85 -7.42
C LYS A 81 10.88 -4.19 -7.98
N GLU A 82 10.71 -3.02 -8.56
CA GLU A 82 11.77 -2.27 -9.21
C GLU A 82 12.70 -1.62 -8.17
N GLU A 83 13.98 -1.59 -8.50
CA GLU A 83 14.98 -0.77 -7.82
C GLU A 83 15.14 0.55 -8.56
N LEU A 84 15.30 1.62 -7.81
CA LEU A 84 15.65 2.93 -8.35
C LEU A 84 17.14 3.19 -8.20
N LYS A 85 17.71 3.91 -9.18
CA LYS A 85 19.07 4.42 -9.13
C LYS A 85 19.08 5.81 -9.73
N LEU A 86 18.89 6.82 -8.86
CA LEU A 86 18.85 8.22 -9.28
C LEU A 86 20.24 8.85 -9.33
N GLY A 87 20.42 9.79 -10.24
CA GLY A 87 21.60 10.64 -10.28
C GLY A 87 21.56 11.75 -9.21
N PRO A 88 22.67 12.48 -9.03
CA PRO A 88 22.75 13.56 -8.05
C PRO A 88 21.88 14.77 -8.37
N ASP A 89 21.46 14.91 -9.60
CA ASP A 89 20.67 16.02 -10.13
C ASP A 89 19.25 15.61 -10.58
N VAL A 90 18.77 14.44 -10.12
CA VAL A 90 17.46 13.90 -10.48
C VAL A 90 16.66 13.56 -9.24
N MET A 91 15.45 14.12 -9.15
CA MET A 91 14.45 13.80 -8.12
C MET A 91 13.32 12.98 -8.73
N GLY A 92 12.84 11.99 -7.98
CA GLY A 92 11.65 11.22 -8.37
C GLY A 92 10.40 11.73 -7.63
N PHE A 93 9.25 11.78 -8.31
CA PHE A 93 7.96 12.02 -7.69
C PHE A 93 7.10 10.78 -7.79
N ILE A 94 6.61 10.30 -6.66
CA ILE A 94 5.89 9.03 -6.54
C ILE A 94 4.43 9.25 -6.21
N SER A 95 3.61 8.35 -6.71
CA SER A 95 2.20 8.30 -6.37
C SER A 95 1.66 6.88 -6.52
N MET A 96 0.52 6.63 -5.91
CA MET A 96 -0.25 5.42 -6.19
C MET A 96 -1.12 5.64 -7.42
N ARG A 97 -1.33 4.60 -8.21
CA ARG A 97 -2.20 4.67 -9.39
C ARG A 97 -3.64 4.95 -9.02
N PHE A 98 -4.33 5.69 -9.89
CA PHE A 98 -5.71 6.12 -9.69
C PHE A 98 -6.67 4.94 -9.44
N ASP A 99 -6.47 3.82 -10.14
CA ASP A 99 -7.30 2.61 -10.00
C ASP A 99 -7.38 2.08 -8.56
N TYR A 100 -6.35 2.32 -7.74
CA TYR A 100 -6.32 1.95 -6.33
C TYR A 100 -6.80 3.09 -5.42
N LYS A 101 -6.46 4.34 -5.78
CA LYS A 101 -6.94 5.52 -5.04
C LYS A 101 -8.47 5.59 -5.01
N GLN A 102 -9.12 5.37 -6.14
CA GLN A 102 -10.59 5.36 -6.22
C GLN A 102 -11.26 4.26 -5.40
N LYS A 103 -10.53 3.18 -5.06
CA LYS A 103 -11.00 2.13 -4.15
C LYS A 103 -10.82 2.49 -2.69
N GLY A 104 -10.15 3.61 -2.40
CA GLY A 104 -9.87 4.08 -1.06
C GLY A 104 -8.48 3.77 -0.53
N LEU A 105 -7.56 3.25 -1.36
CA LEU A 105 -6.18 3.05 -0.95
C LEU A 105 -5.42 4.38 -0.98
N ILE A 106 -5.04 4.87 0.19
CA ILE A 106 -4.37 6.16 0.37
C ILE A 106 -2.89 5.90 0.61
N ASN A 107 -2.01 6.57 -0.15
CA ASN A 107 -0.59 6.64 0.14
C ASN A 107 -0.35 7.59 1.31
N VAL A 108 0.29 7.11 2.37
CA VAL A 108 0.69 7.90 3.55
C VAL A 108 2.20 8.06 3.68
N SER A 109 2.99 7.43 2.79
CA SER A 109 4.40 7.73 2.64
C SER A 109 4.62 9.06 1.91
N GLY A 110 5.86 9.52 1.86
CA GLY A 110 6.24 10.73 1.12
C GLY A 110 5.80 10.72 -0.35
N PHE A 111 5.97 11.84 -1.02
CA PHE A 111 5.60 12.03 -2.43
C PHE A 111 6.82 12.12 -3.35
N HIS A 112 8.02 12.11 -2.81
CA HIS A 112 9.27 12.23 -3.57
C HIS A 112 10.30 11.17 -3.19
N VAL A 113 11.27 11.02 -4.04
CA VAL A 113 12.47 10.20 -3.87
C VAL A 113 13.66 11.13 -4.07
N ASP A 114 14.54 11.16 -3.10
CA ASP A 114 15.69 12.07 -3.09
C ASP A 114 16.69 11.74 -4.20
N PRO A 115 17.49 12.73 -4.64
CA PRO A 115 18.62 12.49 -5.53
C PRO A 115 19.61 11.49 -4.91
N ASN A 116 20.41 10.84 -5.73
CA ASN A 116 21.34 9.78 -5.31
C ASN A 116 20.69 8.57 -4.60
N TYR A 117 19.38 8.41 -4.72
CA TYR A 117 18.69 7.26 -4.15
C TYR A 117 19.04 5.96 -4.90
N LYS A 118 19.31 4.88 -4.13
CA LYS A 118 19.58 3.57 -4.68
C LYS A 118 18.88 2.48 -3.87
N GLY A 119 17.93 1.77 -4.46
CA GLY A 119 17.21 0.65 -3.85
C GLY A 119 15.73 0.62 -4.19
N LYS A 120 15.00 -0.31 -3.57
CA LYS A 120 13.55 -0.40 -3.67
C LYS A 120 12.87 0.63 -2.77
N LEU A 121 11.63 0.99 -3.12
CA LEU A 121 10.78 1.86 -2.31
C LEU A 121 9.85 1.04 -1.43
N ILE A 122 9.55 1.56 -0.24
CA ILE A 122 8.45 1.07 0.59
C ILE A 122 7.35 2.13 0.57
N PHE A 123 6.17 1.73 0.08
CA PHE A 123 4.98 2.54 0.19
C PHE A 123 4.20 2.16 1.43
N SER A 124 3.97 3.15 2.29
CA SER A 124 3.01 3.03 3.39
C SER A 124 1.64 3.43 2.88
N ALA A 125 0.66 2.55 3.00
CA ALA A 125 -0.68 2.81 2.52
C ALA A 125 -1.75 2.41 3.54
N PHE A 126 -2.92 3.03 3.44
CA PHE A 126 -4.05 2.81 4.31
C PHE A 126 -5.32 2.59 3.49
N ASN A 127 -6.06 1.52 3.77
CA ASN A 127 -7.36 1.30 3.14
C ASN A 127 -8.45 2.07 3.89
N ALA A 128 -8.76 3.27 3.41
CA ALA A 128 -9.88 4.09 3.89
C ALA A 128 -11.21 3.76 3.19
N GLY A 129 -11.21 2.86 2.22
CA GLY A 129 -12.39 2.43 1.48
C GLY A 129 -13.29 1.50 2.29
N PRO A 130 -14.52 1.26 1.82
CA PRO A 130 -15.48 0.39 2.51
C PRO A 130 -15.31 -1.10 2.19
N ARG A 131 -14.42 -1.45 1.27
CA ARG A 131 -14.25 -2.83 0.77
C ARG A 131 -12.80 -3.27 0.83
N ASP A 132 -12.60 -4.57 0.81
CA ASP A 132 -11.30 -5.18 0.66
C ASP A 132 -10.65 -4.78 -0.67
N ILE A 133 -9.36 -4.50 -0.63
CA ILE A 133 -8.53 -4.21 -1.81
C ILE A 133 -7.58 -5.38 -1.98
N VAL A 134 -7.64 -6.01 -3.15
CA VAL A 134 -6.75 -7.11 -3.51
C VAL A 134 -5.64 -6.58 -4.40
N LEU A 135 -4.40 -6.85 -4.02
CA LEU A 135 -3.20 -6.58 -4.81
C LEU A 135 -2.49 -7.90 -5.10
N ARG A 136 -2.07 -8.10 -6.33
CA ARG A 136 -1.27 -9.26 -6.73
C ARG A 136 0.19 -8.87 -6.83
N LYS A 137 1.08 -9.82 -6.60
CA LYS A 137 2.49 -9.66 -6.94
C LYS A 137 2.61 -9.24 -8.41
N LEU A 138 3.49 -8.30 -8.69
CA LEU A 138 3.72 -7.68 -10.00
C LEU A 138 2.57 -6.80 -10.52
N ASP A 139 1.50 -6.58 -9.77
CA ASP A 139 0.52 -5.56 -10.15
C ASP A 139 1.20 -4.17 -10.20
N PRO A 140 0.95 -3.37 -11.24
CA PRO A 140 1.43 -2.00 -11.31
C PRO A 140 0.59 -1.10 -10.38
N VAL A 141 0.98 -1.03 -9.11
CA VAL A 141 0.25 -0.31 -8.05
C VAL A 141 0.67 1.15 -7.95
N PHE A 142 1.95 1.42 -8.23
CA PHE A 142 2.57 2.72 -8.03
C PHE A 142 2.99 3.34 -9.36
N MET A 143 3.34 4.61 -9.33
CA MET A 143 3.95 5.30 -10.46
C MET A 143 5.00 6.30 -9.98
N ILE A 144 5.98 6.55 -10.82
CA ILE A 144 7.04 7.53 -10.62
C ILE A 144 7.25 8.34 -11.89
N PHE A 145 7.53 9.62 -11.74
CA PHE A 145 8.09 10.47 -12.79
C PHE A 145 9.28 11.24 -12.24
N PHE A 146 10.14 11.71 -13.09
CA PHE A 146 11.43 12.28 -12.72
C PHE A 146 11.54 13.73 -13.15
N GLU A 147 12.22 14.52 -12.34
CA GLU A 147 12.53 15.90 -12.61
C GLU A 147 14.04 16.14 -12.56
N GLN A 148 14.55 16.81 -13.57
CA GLN A 148 15.93 17.27 -13.63
C GLN A 148 16.09 18.51 -12.80
N MET A 149 16.98 18.47 -11.81
CA MET A 149 17.29 19.60 -10.93
C MET A 149 18.36 20.50 -11.55
N SER A 150 18.44 21.75 -11.10
CA SER A 150 19.45 22.71 -11.51
C SER A 150 20.76 22.60 -10.72
N VAL A 151 20.76 21.85 -9.63
CA VAL A 151 21.90 21.65 -8.74
C VAL A 151 22.04 20.16 -8.39
N GLU A 152 23.27 19.73 -8.15
CA GLU A 152 23.56 18.38 -7.69
C GLU A 152 23.46 18.28 -6.16
N CYS A 153 22.86 17.24 -5.67
CA CYS A 153 22.86 16.85 -4.28
C CYS A 153 24.08 15.97 -3.99
N GLN A 154 24.73 16.18 -2.86
CA GLN A 154 25.90 15.37 -2.46
C GLN A 154 25.55 14.24 -1.50
N ASP A 155 24.37 14.27 -0.90
CA ASP A 155 23.93 13.25 0.04
C ASP A 155 23.54 11.96 -0.72
N GLU A 156 23.97 10.82 -0.19
CA GLU A 156 23.62 9.51 -0.72
C GLU A 156 22.46 8.92 0.10
N HIS A 157 21.46 8.39 -0.60
CA HIS A 157 20.29 7.81 0.00
C HIS A 157 20.16 6.32 -0.36
N THR A 158 20.30 5.46 0.64
CA THR A 158 20.15 4.02 0.47
C THR A 158 18.69 3.62 0.68
N GLY A 159 18.11 2.99 -0.32
CA GLY A 159 16.77 2.42 -0.27
C GLY A 159 16.73 1.04 0.39
N PHE A 160 15.61 0.38 0.24
CA PHE A 160 15.32 -0.87 0.92
C PHE A 160 15.55 -2.07 0.00
N GLN A 161 15.87 -3.22 0.60
CA GLN A 161 15.81 -4.53 -0.06
C GLN A 161 14.68 -5.38 0.53
N HIS A 162 14.37 -5.15 1.81
CA HIS A 162 13.33 -5.80 2.59
C HIS A 162 12.61 -4.77 3.45
N ILE A 163 11.44 -5.13 3.98
CA ILE A 163 10.74 -4.32 4.96
C ILE A 163 11.43 -4.44 6.32
N PRO A 164 12.02 -3.36 6.86
CA PRO A 164 12.75 -3.41 8.12
C PRO A 164 11.86 -3.73 9.32
N ALA A 165 12.34 -4.58 10.24
CA ALA A 165 11.61 -4.92 11.45
C ALA A 165 11.23 -3.68 12.28
N ALA A 166 12.09 -2.66 12.33
CA ALA A 166 11.81 -1.40 13.02
C ALA A 166 10.57 -0.66 12.45
N MET A 167 10.32 -0.74 11.14
CA MET A 167 9.09 -0.18 10.55
C MET A 167 7.85 -0.99 10.94
N VAL A 168 7.99 -2.32 11.00
CA VAL A 168 6.92 -3.24 11.42
C VAL A 168 6.50 -2.93 12.84
N GLU A 169 7.46 -2.82 13.79
CA GLU A 169 7.20 -2.52 15.20
C GLU A 169 6.46 -1.20 15.41
N GLN A 170 6.75 -0.19 14.60
CA GLN A 170 6.13 1.14 14.70
C GLN A 170 4.65 1.17 14.29
N ILE A 171 4.23 0.28 13.40
CA ILE A 171 2.86 0.28 12.84
C ILE A 171 2.05 -0.96 13.21
N GLN A 172 2.64 -1.90 13.96
CA GLN A 172 1.95 -3.10 14.39
C GLN A 172 0.77 -2.76 15.30
N GLY A 173 -0.41 -3.22 14.94
CA GLY A 173 -1.63 -3.01 15.71
C GLY A 173 -2.89 -3.11 14.88
N LYS A 174 -4.02 -3.18 15.53
CA LYS A 174 -5.33 -3.16 14.88
C LYS A 174 -5.84 -1.72 14.83
N SER A 175 -5.99 -1.21 13.65
CA SER A 175 -6.71 0.05 13.43
C SER A 175 -8.19 -0.12 13.77
N ILE A 176 -8.70 0.72 14.67
CA ILE A 176 -10.14 0.76 14.96
C ILE A 176 -10.78 1.70 13.94
N THR A 177 -11.48 1.12 12.96
CA THR A 177 -12.19 1.91 11.96
C THR A 177 -13.62 2.22 12.35
N LEU A 178 -14.18 3.26 11.76
CA LEU A 178 -15.61 3.59 11.93
C LEU A 178 -16.51 2.42 11.52
N SER A 179 -16.17 1.68 10.47
CA SER A 179 -16.90 0.50 10.03
C SER A 179 -16.83 -0.67 11.01
N SER A 180 -15.64 -0.92 11.62
CA SER A 180 -15.50 -1.94 12.65
C SER A 180 -16.26 -1.59 13.93
N ASN A 181 -16.30 -0.31 14.27
CA ASN A 181 -17.08 0.19 15.41
C ASN A 181 -18.59 0.12 15.13
N ALA A 182 -19.05 0.47 13.92
CA ALA A 182 -20.45 0.33 13.55
C ALA A 182 -20.94 -1.12 13.72
N GLY A 183 -20.22 -2.11 13.20
CA GLY A 183 -20.59 -3.52 13.36
C GLY A 183 -20.49 -4.05 14.81
N ARG A 184 -19.70 -3.40 15.68
CA ARG A 184 -19.70 -3.69 17.13
C ARG A 184 -20.91 -3.08 17.80
N LEU A 185 -21.28 -1.84 17.44
CA LEU A 185 -22.44 -1.16 17.97
C LEU A 185 -23.73 -1.91 17.59
N ASP A 186 -23.88 -2.33 16.34
CA ASP A 186 -25.03 -3.11 15.89
C ASP A 186 -25.20 -4.42 16.69
N ARG A 187 -24.09 -5.12 16.97
CA ARG A 187 -24.11 -6.32 17.80
C ARG A 187 -24.48 -6.01 19.24
N MET A 188 -23.94 -4.92 19.82
CA MET A 188 -24.28 -4.51 21.17
C MET A 188 -25.75 -4.12 21.27
N GLU A 189 -26.29 -3.42 20.29
CA GLU A 189 -27.71 -3.08 20.23
C GLU A 189 -28.61 -4.31 20.15
N PHE A 190 -28.22 -5.31 19.34
CA PHE A 190 -28.92 -6.59 19.28
C PHE A 190 -28.93 -7.31 20.63
N TYR A 191 -27.80 -7.41 21.31
CA TYR A 191 -27.73 -8.03 22.66
C TYR A 191 -28.54 -7.27 23.69
N LEU A 192 -28.52 -5.94 23.66
CA LEU A 192 -29.33 -5.11 24.57
C LEU A 192 -30.84 -5.33 24.36
N LYS A 193 -31.28 -5.40 23.11
CA LYS A 193 -32.69 -5.72 22.78
C LYS A 193 -33.07 -7.13 23.25
N LEU A 194 -32.20 -8.11 23.07
CA LEU A 194 -32.44 -9.48 23.52
C LEU A 194 -32.56 -9.58 25.06
N ILE A 195 -31.61 -8.98 25.77
CA ILE A 195 -31.61 -8.95 27.24
C ILE A 195 -32.84 -8.19 27.75
N GLY A 196 -33.17 -7.05 27.18
CA GLY A 196 -34.37 -6.28 27.51
C GLY A 196 -35.65 -7.11 27.33
N GLY A 197 -35.77 -7.85 26.22
CA GLY A 197 -36.88 -8.75 25.99
C GLY A 197 -37.01 -9.84 27.05
N ILE A 198 -35.90 -10.46 27.47
CA ILE A 198 -35.87 -11.49 28.53
C ILE A 198 -36.31 -10.91 29.87
N VAL A 199 -35.79 -9.74 30.24
CA VAL A 199 -36.17 -9.07 31.51
C VAL A 199 -37.66 -8.75 31.55
N ILE A 200 -38.21 -8.22 30.42
CA ILE A 200 -39.64 -7.93 30.34
C ILE A 200 -40.48 -9.22 30.47
N ALA A 201 -40.09 -10.30 29.80
CA ALA A 201 -40.80 -11.59 29.85
C ALA A 201 -40.81 -12.13 31.29
N ILE A 202 -39.67 -12.06 32.02
CA ILE A 202 -39.59 -12.47 33.42
C ILE A 202 -40.49 -11.59 34.29
N ALA A 203 -40.46 -10.28 34.14
CA ALA A 203 -41.29 -9.36 34.92
C ALA A 203 -42.79 -9.61 34.71
N VAL A 204 -43.21 -9.84 33.48
CA VAL A 204 -44.59 -10.20 33.14
C VAL A 204 -44.97 -11.55 33.71
N GLY A 205 -44.08 -12.54 33.67
CA GLY A 205 -44.31 -13.85 34.29
C GLY A 205 -44.52 -13.79 35.82
N ILE A 206 -43.69 -12.98 36.50
CA ILE A 206 -43.83 -12.73 37.95
C ILE A 206 -45.16 -12.01 38.23
N ALA A 207 -45.51 -10.98 37.45
CA ALA A 207 -46.74 -10.22 37.68
C ALA A 207 -48.00 -11.12 37.46
N ILE A 208 -48.01 -11.96 36.44
CA ILE A 208 -49.11 -12.91 36.23
C ILE A 208 -49.23 -13.90 37.36
N ARG A 209 -48.09 -14.43 37.87
CA ARG A 209 -48.09 -15.36 38.99
C ARG A 209 -48.64 -14.71 40.26
N SER A 210 -48.33 -13.46 40.54
CA SER A 210 -48.83 -12.74 41.71
C SER A 210 -50.32 -12.39 41.65
N LEU A 211 -50.91 -12.36 40.44
CA LEU A 211 -52.35 -12.13 40.21
C LEU A 211 -53.19 -13.40 40.34
N ILE A 212 -52.57 -14.58 40.23
CA ILE A 212 -53.26 -15.89 40.27
C ILE A 212 -53.15 -16.54 41.67
N SER A 213 -52.24 -16.02 42.51
CA SER A 213 -52.09 -16.41 43.89
C SER A 213 -52.91 -15.53 44.85
#